data_25b26338c0cc2f4fda34f11b13a1aba4
#
_entry.id   25b26338c0cc2f4fda34f11b13a1aba4
#
_cell.length_a   1.000
_cell.length_b   1.000
_cell.length_c   1.000
_cell.angle_alpha   90.00
_cell.angle_beta   90.00
_cell.angle_gamma   90.00
#
_symmetry.space_group_name_H-M   'P 1'
#
loop_
_entity.id
_entity.type
_entity.pdbx_description
1 polymer ?
#
loop_
_entity_poly.entity_id
_entity_poly.type
_entity_poly.pdbx_seq_one_letter_code
_entity_poly.pdbx_strand_id
1 'polypeptide(L)'
;ICMANVCEDWVPESFWRKGYNLSSGPEYRLSCWELTDMMMEPFGISIKDLYDADALPLYNFHGQYYTDSKVLDDYLHFRCIPGAMYWGGVKDEMTRMANNPMIRAMFPTKEQMYLHNKEIGAKKGGLYYALEHGDENWIKAFYGSAEKRAAIGTWDDVELFHASEENETYLNHGYDESKGLENLTLEDLQKAAAYRGGKCLAEAVPADIYTPITWECADGHVFKLSVNAVLQGGHWCPECYESTWHYADIAKKNPFYAQVWTPLHGDEDDYVIPMEFSPFKIWNELKEKLCL
;
A
#
# COMPACT_ATOMS: atom_id res chain seq x y z
N ILE A 1 -19.24 9.21 1.44
CA ILE A 1 -19.96 8.87 2.70
C ILE A 1 -19.02 9.10 3.88
N CYS A 2 -17.85 8.42 3.99
CA CYS A 2 -16.92 8.57 5.12
C CYS A 2 -16.64 10.04 5.48
N MET A 3 -16.22 10.86 4.52
CA MET A 3 -15.92 12.28 4.73
C MET A 3 -17.14 13.13 5.12
N ALA A 4 -18.33 12.76 4.66
CA ALA A 4 -19.56 13.42 5.07
C ALA A 4 -19.91 13.08 6.53
N ASN A 5 -19.78 11.81 6.89
CA ASN A 5 -20.14 11.33 8.22
C ASN A 5 -19.23 11.88 9.33
N VAL A 6 -17.99 12.28 9.00
CA VAL A 6 -17.11 12.99 9.97
C VAL A 6 -17.73 14.31 10.46
N CYS A 7 -18.57 14.95 9.66
CA CYS A 7 -19.20 16.24 10.00
C CYS A 7 -20.51 16.10 10.80
N GLU A 8 -20.91 14.88 11.13
CA GLU A 8 -22.17 14.63 11.81
C GLU A 8 -22.04 14.74 13.34
N ASP A 9 -23.08 15.24 13.98
CA ASP A 9 -23.11 15.50 15.43
C ASP A 9 -23.02 14.22 16.29
N TRP A 10 -23.30 13.05 15.69
CA TRP A 10 -23.22 11.77 16.41
C TRP A 10 -21.80 11.19 16.51
N VAL A 11 -20.79 11.80 15.86
CA VAL A 11 -19.40 11.36 15.96
C VAL A 11 -18.86 11.64 17.37
N PRO A 12 -18.48 10.63 18.14
CA PRO A 12 -18.11 10.82 19.53
C PRO A 12 -16.74 11.50 19.68
N GLU A 13 -16.52 12.16 20.83
CA GLU A 13 -15.24 12.81 21.16
C GLU A 13 -14.05 11.82 21.07
N SER A 14 -14.28 10.53 21.35
CA SER A 14 -13.27 9.47 21.28
C SER A 14 -12.75 9.19 19.86
N PHE A 15 -13.44 9.68 18.83
CA PHE A 15 -13.00 9.58 17.43
C PHE A 15 -11.82 10.51 17.14
N TRP A 16 -11.78 11.69 17.72
CA TRP A 16 -10.88 12.76 17.33
C TRP A 16 -9.43 12.52 17.78
N ARG A 17 -8.47 13.14 17.07
CA ARG A 17 -7.02 13.11 17.37
C ARG A 17 -6.37 11.72 17.22
N LYS A 18 -6.94 10.86 16.38
CA LYS A 18 -6.46 9.51 16.09
C LYS A 18 -6.17 9.35 14.59
N GLY A 19 -5.27 8.42 14.26
CA GLY A 19 -5.08 7.94 12.90
C GLY A 19 -5.97 6.72 12.65
N TYR A 20 -6.52 6.61 11.44
CA TYR A 20 -7.36 5.48 11.05
C TYR A 20 -6.99 4.98 9.67
N ASN A 21 -6.98 3.68 9.50
CA ASN A 21 -6.85 3.04 8.21
C ASN A 21 -8.22 2.95 7.52
N LEU A 22 -8.30 3.51 6.31
CA LEU A 22 -9.52 3.51 5.50
C LEU A 22 -9.47 2.36 4.49
N SER A 23 -10.45 1.48 4.55
CA SER A 23 -10.65 0.43 3.54
C SER A 23 -12.13 0.09 3.36
N SER A 24 -12.49 -0.43 2.20
CA SER A 24 -13.86 -0.86 1.91
C SER A 24 -14.27 -2.14 2.64
N GLY A 25 -13.32 -2.83 3.27
CA GLY A 25 -13.57 -4.05 4.04
C GLY A 25 -13.27 -5.35 3.29
N PRO A 26 -13.33 -6.50 3.99
CA PRO A 26 -12.93 -7.80 3.45
C PRO A 26 -13.79 -8.26 2.26
N GLU A 27 -15.07 -7.86 2.20
CA GLU A 27 -15.97 -8.19 1.08
C GLU A 27 -15.55 -7.59 -0.28
N TYR A 28 -14.63 -6.61 -0.25
CA TYR A 28 -14.10 -5.96 -1.45
C TYR A 28 -12.73 -6.49 -1.86
N ARG A 29 -12.18 -7.44 -1.11
CA ARG A 29 -10.89 -8.03 -1.39
C ARG A 29 -11.01 -8.99 -2.58
N LEU A 30 -10.24 -8.71 -3.62
CA LEU A 30 -10.10 -9.56 -4.79
C LEU A 30 -8.62 -9.74 -5.12
N SER A 31 -8.27 -10.90 -5.64
CA SER A 31 -6.98 -11.08 -6.30
C SER A 31 -6.97 -10.34 -7.65
N CYS A 32 -5.77 -10.12 -8.20
CA CYS A 32 -5.64 -9.46 -9.50
C CYS A 32 -6.38 -10.22 -10.61
N TRP A 33 -6.32 -11.55 -10.60
CA TRP A 33 -7.00 -12.36 -11.61
C TRP A 33 -8.52 -12.31 -11.46
N GLU A 34 -9.05 -12.35 -10.23
CA GLU A 34 -10.50 -12.26 -9.98
C GLU A 34 -11.07 -10.94 -10.50
N LEU A 35 -10.39 -9.82 -10.20
CA LEU A 35 -10.80 -8.51 -10.70
C LEU A 35 -10.74 -8.45 -12.23
N THR A 36 -9.64 -8.93 -12.81
CA THR A 36 -9.44 -8.90 -14.26
C THR A 36 -10.48 -9.76 -14.99
N ASP A 37 -10.68 -10.98 -14.53
CA ASP A 37 -11.64 -11.91 -15.15
C ASP A 37 -13.08 -11.40 -15.01
N MET A 38 -13.46 -10.89 -13.83
CA MET A 38 -14.78 -10.31 -13.62
C MET A 38 -15.08 -9.15 -14.59
N MET A 39 -14.09 -8.32 -14.88
CA MET A 39 -14.24 -7.18 -15.80
C MET A 39 -14.19 -7.61 -17.29
N MET A 40 -13.42 -8.62 -17.62
CA MET A 40 -13.10 -8.99 -19.00
C MET A 40 -13.89 -10.21 -19.53
N GLU A 41 -14.40 -11.08 -18.64
CA GLU A 41 -15.21 -12.24 -18.99
C GLU A 41 -16.38 -11.89 -19.95
N PRO A 42 -17.14 -10.79 -19.76
CA PRO A 42 -18.21 -10.41 -20.67
C PRO A 42 -17.73 -10.14 -22.12
N PHE A 43 -16.47 -9.78 -22.29
CA PHE A 43 -15.84 -9.62 -23.62
C PHE A 43 -15.20 -10.91 -24.14
N GLY A 44 -15.25 -12.00 -23.37
CA GLY A 44 -14.64 -13.29 -23.69
C GLY A 44 -13.13 -13.30 -23.52
N ILE A 45 -12.62 -12.48 -22.62
CA ILE A 45 -11.18 -12.29 -22.31
C ILE A 45 -10.95 -12.70 -20.85
N SER A 46 -9.85 -13.39 -20.58
CA SER A 46 -9.38 -13.72 -19.24
C SER A 46 -8.01 -13.15 -18.99
N ILE A 47 -7.53 -13.18 -17.74
CA ILE A 47 -6.19 -12.76 -17.38
C ILE A 47 -5.11 -13.53 -18.17
N LYS A 48 -5.38 -14.79 -18.50
CA LYS A 48 -4.50 -15.65 -19.28
C LYS A 48 -4.31 -15.18 -20.73
N ASP A 49 -5.28 -14.42 -21.23
CA ASP A 49 -5.19 -13.80 -22.57
C ASP A 49 -4.39 -12.48 -22.55
N LEU A 50 -4.19 -11.89 -21.37
CA LEU A 50 -3.62 -10.56 -21.22
C LEU A 50 -2.17 -10.54 -20.78
N TYR A 51 -1.71 -11.59 -20.07
CA TYR A 51 -0.39 -11.65 -19.47
C TYR A 51 0.21 -13.05 -19.59
N ASP A 52 1.54 -13.13 -19.63
CA ASP A 52 2.25 -14.38 -19.32
C ASP A 52 2.09 -14.68 -17.83
N ALA A 53 2.06 -15.95 -17.44
CA ALA A 53 1.86 -16.34 -16.04
C ALA A 53 2.94 -15.73 -15.12
N ASP A 54 4.19 -15.73 -15.60
CA ASP A 54 5.34 -15.19 -14.90
C ASP A 54 5.49 -13.65 -14.98
N ALA A 55 4.51 -12.97 -15.61
CA ALA A 55 4.42 -11.52 -15.60
C ALA A 55 3.65 -10.97 -14.38
N LEU A 56 2.96 -11.82 -13.63
CA LEU A 56 2.25 -11.39 -12.42
C LEU A 56 3.16 -11.49 -11.20
N PRO A 57 3.26 -10.43 -10.37
CA PRO A 57 4.13 -10.44 -9.20
C PRO A 57 3.60 -11.38 -8.10
N LEU A 58 4.51 -12.01 -7.38
CA LEU A 58 4.21 -12.82 -6.20
C LEU A 58 4.14 -11.98 -4.92
N TYR A 59 4.81 -10.82 -4.91
CA TYR A 59 4.97 -9.94 -3.74
C TYR A 59 4.81 -8.47 -4.13
N ASN A 60 4.72 -7.61 -3.12
CA ASN A 60 4.74 -6.14 -3.25
C ASN A 60 3.69 -5.57 -4.22
N PHE A 61 2.53 -6.18 -4.26
CA PHE A 61 1.43 -5.69 -5.10
C PHE A 61 0.68 -4.53 -4.41
N HIS A 62 -0.06 -3.73 -5.19
CA HIS A 62 -0.80 -2.54 -4.74
C HIS A 62 -2.01 -2.91 -3.93
N GLY A 63 -2.25 -3.68 -3.21
CA GLY A 63 -3.45 -3.96 -2.43
C GLY A 63 -3.06 -4.07 -0.97
N GLN A 64 -3.09 -2.98 -0.26
CA GLN A 64 -2.86 -3.03 1.17
C GLN A 64 -4.11 -3.50 1.89
N TYR A 65 -3.93 -4.41 2.82
CA TYR A 65 -4.94 -4.84 3.74
C TYR A 65 -4.62 -4.31 5.14
N TYR A 66 -5.63 -3.72 5.78
CA TYR A 66 -5.49 -3.20 7.13
C TYR A 66 -6.37 -4.01 8.07
N THR A 67 -5.76 -4.68 9.05
CA THR A 67 -6.46 -5.51 10.04
C THR A 67 -7.41 -4.71 10.92
N ASP A 68 -7.10 -3.44 11.17
CA ASP A 68 -7.83 -2.50 12.02
C ASP A 68 -8.82 -1.61 11.24
N SER A 69 -8.97 -1.79 9.93
CA SER A 69 -9.82 -0.91 9.11
C SER A 69 -11.29 -0.89 9.50
N LYS A 70 -11.74 -1.89 10.26
CA LYS A 70 -13.09 -1.91 10.81
C LYS A 70 -13.32 -0.82 11.86
N VAL A 71 -12.29 -0.41 12.58
CA VAL A 71 -12.39 0.61 13.65
C VAL A 71 -12.96 1.93 13.11
N LEU A 72 -12.51 2.36 11.92
CA LEU A 72 -13.06 3.56 11.28
C LEU A 72 -14.54 3.40 10.89
N ASP A 73 -14.92 2.22 10.41
CA ASP A 73 -16.31 1.94 10.06
C ASP A 73 -17.23 1.87 11.30
N ASP A 74 -16.74 1.35 12.41
CA ASP A 74 -17.47 1.33 13.68
C ASP A 74 -17.80 2.75 14.20
N TYR A 75 -16.95 3.73 13.88
CA TYR A 75 -17.22 5.14 14.17
C TYR A 75 -18.11 5.82 13.14
N LEU A 76 -17.87 5.59 11.86
CA LEU A 76 -18.45 6.42 10.79
C LEU A 76 -19.52 5.72 9.95
N HIS A 77 -19.71 4.39 10.12
CA HIS A 77 -20.74 3.61 9.42
C HIS A 77 -20.80 3.86 7.90
N PHE A 78 -19.63 3.91 7.25
CA PHE A 78 -19.55 4.25 5.82
C PHE A 78 -19.62 3.03 4.89
N ARG A 79 -19.43 1.82 5.39
CA ARG A 79 -19.53 0.57 4.62
C ARG A 79 -20.98 0.16 4.44
N CYS A 80 -21.74 0.98 3.73
CA CYS A 80 -23.20 0.79 3.59
C CYS A 80 -23.61 0.01 2.33
N ILE A 81 -22.68 -0.32 1.44
CA ILE A 81 -22.93 -1.11 0.24
C ILE A 81 -22.26 -2.47 0.44
N PRO A 82 -23.01 -3.60 0.45
CA PRO A 82 -22.41 -4.92 0.48
C PRO A 82 -21.51 -5.19 -0.73
N GLY A 83 -20.37 -5.87 -0.53
CA GLY A 83 -19.42 -6.17 -1.61
C GLY A 83 -20.08 -6.91 -2.78
N ALA A 84 -20.92 -7.90 -2.50
CA ALA A 84 -21.66 -8.64 -3.52
C ALA A 84 -22.56 -7.73 -4.39
N MET A 85 -23.19 -6.72 -3.79
CA MET A 85 -24.02 -5.76 -4.53
C MET A 85 -23.16 -4.86 -5.43
N TYR A 86 -22.04 -4.37 -4.90
CA TYR A 86 -21.11 -3.52 -5.67
C TYR A 86 -20.52 -4.28 -6.86
N TRP A 87 -19.93 -5.45 -6.61
CA TRP A 87 -19.31 -6.25 -7.65
C TRP A 87 -20.32 -6.81 -8.66
N GLY A 88 -21.54 -7.14 -8.20
CA GLY A 88 -22.66 -7.47 -9.08
C GLY A 88 -22.98 -6.34 -10.05
N GLY A 89 -23.06 -5.10 -9.55
CA GLY A 89 -23.26 -3.90 -10.39
C GLY A 89 -22.14 -3.65 -11.39
N VAL A 90 -20.88 -3.90 -11.00
CA VAL A 90 -19.73 -3.81 -11.92
C VAL A 90 -19.85 -4.85 -13.03
N LYS A 91 -20.15 -6.11 -12.69
CA LYS A 91 -20.33 -7.19 -13.67
C LYS A 91 -21.47 -6.90 -14.63
N ASP A 92 -22.60 -6.41 -14.14
CA ASP A 92 -23.77 -6.03 -14.95
C ASP A 92 -23.42 -4.92 -15.94
N GLU A 93 -22.68 -3.90 -15.50
CA GLU A 93 -22.23 -2.81 -16.36
C GLU A 93 -21.26 -3.30 -17.45
N MET A 94 -20.29 -4.12 -17.11
CA MET A 94 -19.38 -4.73 -18.08
C MET A 94 -20.14 -5.59 -19.09
N THR A 95 -21.13 -6.36 -18.63
CA THR A 95 -22.01 -7.16 -19.51
C THR A 95 -22.82 -6.26 -20.45
N ARG A 96 -23.36 -5.16 -19.93
CA ARG A 96 -24.10 -4.17 -20.74
C ARG A 96 -23.21 -3.57 -21.81
N MET A 97 -21.96 -3.21 -21.45
CA MET A 97 -20.98 -2.70 -22.40
C MET A 97 -20.62 -3.73 -23.48
N ALA A 98 -20.35 -4.95 -23.09
CA ALA A 98 -20.00 -6.04 -24.00
C ALA A 98 -21.13 -6.41 -24.98
N ASN A 99 -22.38 -6.22 -24.57
CA ASN A 99 -23.57 -6.43 -25.41
C ASN A 99 -23.89 -5.25 -26.34
N ASN A 100 -23.23 -4.09 -26.16
CA ASN A 100 -23.38 -2.96 -27.08
C ASN A 100 -22.56 -3.19 -28.37
N PRO A 101 -23.20 -3.30 -29.57
CA PRO A 101 -22.48 -3.61 -30.80
C PRO A 101 -21.39 -2.58 -31.16
N MET A 102 -21.63 -1.30 -30.86
CA MET A 102 -20.67 -0.23 -31.14
C MET A 102 -19.43 -0.35 -30.25
N ILE A 103 -19.63 -0.55 -28.95
CA ILE A 103 -18.54 -0.75 -27.99
C ILE A 103 -17.74 -2.01 -28.38
N ARG A 104 -18.44 -3.11 -28.63
CA ARG A 104 -17.77 -4.36 -29.00
C ARG A 104 -16.96 -4.26 -30.28
N ALA A 105 -17.44 -3.52 -31.28
CA ALA A 105 -16.71 -3.30 -32.53
C ALA A 105 -15.44 -2.45 -32.37
N MET A 106 -15.40 -1.59 -31.35
CA MET A 106 -14.26 -0.73 -31.03
C MET A 106 -13.33 -1.34 -29.97
N PHE A 107 -13.75 -2.43 -29.32
CA PHE A 107 -12.98 -3.04 -28.23
C PHE A 107 -11.74 -3.74 -28.80
N PRO A 108 -10.56 -3.57 -28.18
CA PRO A 108 -9.33 -4.19 -28.65
C PRO A 108 -9.42 -5.71 -28.67
N THR A 109 -8.72 -6.35 -29.59
CA THR A 109 -8.58 -7.82 -29.58
C THR A 109 -7.70 -8.27 -28.40
N LYS A 110 -7.80 -9.56 -28.03
CA LYS A 110 -6.92 -10.17 -27.02
C LYS A 110 -5.44 -9.92 -27.34
N GLU A 111 -5.05 -10.13 -28.58
CA GLU A 111 -3.68 -9.92 -29.04
C GLU A 111 -3.23 -8.46 -28.92
N GLN A 112 -4.08 -7.51 -29.28
CA GLN A 112 -3.78 -6.09 -29.12
C GLN A 112 -3.59 -5.70 -27.66
N MET A 113 -4.43 -6.22 -26.76
CA MET A 113 -4.32 -5.97 -25.31
C MET A 113 -3.06 -6.61 -24.73
N TYR A 114 -2.76 -7.84 -25.11
CA TYR A 114 -1.53 -8.52 -24.67
C TYR A 114 -0.26 -7.75 -25.10
N LEU A 115 -0.19 -7.35 -26.37
CA LEU A 115 0.94 -6.56 -26.89
C LEU A 115 1.05 -5.21 -26.19
N HIS A 116 -0.07 -4.54 -25.95
CA HIS A 116 -0.10 -3.28 -25.21
C HIS A 116 0.41 -3.43 -23.78
N ASN A 117 0.01 -4.49 -23.07
CA ASN A 117 0.50 -4.79 -21.73
C ASN A 117 2.02 -5.06 -21.72
N LYS A 118 2.53 -5.76 -22.76
CA LYS A 118 3.98 -5.94 -22.92
C LYS A 118 4.70 -4.61 -23.16
N GLU A 119 4.17 -3.72 -23.99
CA GLU A 119 4.74 -2.39 -24.19
C GLU A 119 4.77 -1.55 -22.92
N ILE A 120 3.73 -1.64 -22.08
CA ILE A 120 3.72 -0.98 -20.76
C ILE A 120 4.81 -1.57 -19.88
N GLY A 121 4.89 -2.88 -19.78
CA GLY A 121 5.90 -3.58 -18.99
C GLY A 121 7.35 -3.37 -19.45
N ALA A 122 7.55 -2.93 -20.69
CA ALA A 122 8.87 -2.57 -21.22
C ALA A 122 9.31 -1.13 -20.88
N LYS A 123 8.43 -0.33 -20.29
CA LYS A 123 8.79 1.02 -19.81
C LYS A 123 9.52 0.94 -18.48
N LYS A 124 10.35 1.96 -18.19
CA LYS A 124 11.07 2.06 -16.90
C LYS A 124 10.12 1.85 -15.72
N GLY A 125 10.47 0.94 -14.83
CA GLY A 125 9.64 0.53 -13.70
C GLY A 125 8.75 -0.68 -13.97
N GLY A 126 8.75 -1.23 -15.19
CA GLY A 126 8.02 -2.44 -15.55
C GLY A 126 8.89 -3.70 -15.56
N LEU A 127 8.24 -4.87 -15.57
CA LEU A 127 8.91 -6.18 -15.53
C LEU A 127 9.91 -6.38 -16.67
N TYR A 128 9.46 -6.17 -17.92
CA TYR A 128 10.31 -6.45 -19.08
C TYR A 128 11.50 -5.48 -19.15
N TYR A 129 11.31 -4.24 -18.69
CA TYR A 129 12.42 -3.30 -18.50
C TYR A 129 13.42 -3.82 -17.46
N ALA A 130 12.94 -4.27 -16.32
CA ALA A 130 13.79 -4.81 -15.26
C ALA A 130 14.58 -6.05 -15.70
N LEU A 131 13.94 -6.94 -16.46
CA LEU A 131 14.62 -8.12 -17.03
C LEU A 131 15.68 -7.75 -18.06
N GLU A 132 15.41 -6.83 -18.95
CA GLU A 132 16.34 -6.37 -19.98
C GLU A 132 17.58 -5.68 -19.39
N HIS A 133 17.38 -4.93 -18.29
CA HIS A 133 18.45 -4.15 -17.65
C HIS A 133 19.11 -4.86 -16.45
N GLY A 134 18.68 -6.08 -16.14
CA GLY A 134 19.23 -6.86 -15.01
C GLY A 134 18.98 -6.23 -13.64
N ASP A 135 17.81 -5.62 -13.45
CA ASP A 135 17.40 -5.00 -12.19
C ASP A 135 17.04 -6.10 -11.16
N GLU A 136 18.06 -6.59 -10.46
CA GLU A 136 17.91 -7.65 -9.47
C GLU A 136 17.06 -7.20 -8.26
N ASN A 137 17.10 -5.91 -7.89
CA ASN A 137 16.30 -5.37 -6.78
C ASN A 137 14.82 -5.43 -7.12
N TRP A 138 14.46 -5.03 -8.34
CA TRP A 138 13.09 -5.12 -8.81
C TRP A 138 12.59 -6.57 -8.82
N ILE A 139 13.38 -7.50 -9.38
CA ILE A 139 13.04 -8.93 -9.42
C ILE A 139 12.91 -9.51 -8.01
N LYS A 140 13.80 -9.16 -7.10
CA LYS A 140 13.74 -9.58 -5.69
C LYS A 140 12.48 -9.07 -5.00
N ALA A 141 12.11 -7.82 -5.22
CA ALA A 141 10.94 -7.21 -4.59
C ALA A 141 9.63 -7.87 -5.02
N PHE A 142 9.47 -8.17 -6.31
CA PHE A 142 8.23 -8.69 -6.84
C PHE A 142 8.15 -10.22 -6.90
N TYR A 143 9.29 -10.93 -6.92
CA TYR A 143 9.33 -12.40 -7.03
C TYR A 143 10.13 -13.06 -5.92
N GLY A 144 10.88 -12.33 -5.12
CA GLY A 144 11.80 -12.86 -4.11
C GLY A 144 13.13 -13.31 -4.69
N SER A 145 13.17 -13.88 -5.89
CA SER A 145 14.39 -14.19 -6.66
C SER A 145 14.06 -14.51 -8.13
N ALA A 146 15.09 -14.51 -8.98
CA ALA A 146 14.96 -14.91 -10.38
C ALA A 146 14.54 -16.39 -10.54
N GLU A 147 15.03 -17.27 -9.65
CA GLU A 147 14.68 -18.68 -9.64
C GLU A 147 13.22 -18.90 -9.28
N LYS A 148 12.70 -18.17 -8.28
CA LYS A 148 11.27 -18.22 -7.91
C LYS A 148 10.40 -17.76 -9.07
N ARG A 149 10.79 -16.69 -9.78
CA ARG A 149 10.08 -16.24 -10.97
C ARG A 149 10.08 -17.32 -12.05
N ALA A 150 11.25 -17.90 -12.38
CA ALA A 150 11.36 -18.94 -13.39
C ALA A 150 10.55 -20.21 -13.03
N ALA A 151 10.37 -20.48 -11.74
CA ALA A 151 9.59 -21.61 -11.26
C ALA A 151 8.07 -21.44 -11.42
N ILE A 152 7.56 -20.24 -11.74
CA ILE A 152 6.14 -20.01 -12.02
C ILE A 152 5.69 -20.79 -13.25
N GLY A 153 6.54 -20.88 -14.28
CA GLY A 153 6.23 -21.61 -15.50
C GLY A 153 5.20 -20.92 -16.40
N THR A 154 4.26 -21.69 -16.88
CA THR A 154 3.18 -21.26 -17.75
C THR A 154 1.84 -21.27 -17.03
N TRP A 155 0.78 -20.83 -17.69
CA TRP A 155 -0.58 -20.90 -17.13
C TRP A 155 -1.08 -22.31 -16.82
N ASP A 156 -0.47 -23.34 -17.42
CA ASP A 156 -0.79 -24.74 -17.11
C ASP A 156 -0.18 -25.21 -15.79
N ASP A 157 0.85 -24.49 -15.32
CA ASP A 157 1.58 -24.79 -14.07
C ASP A 157 1.05 -24.00 -12.87
N VAL A 158 0.20 -22.96 -13.11
CA VAL A 158 -0.26 -22.03 -12.06
C VAL A 158 -1.65 -22.40 -11.57
N GLU A 159 -1.78 -22.63 -10.27
CA GLU A 159 -3.05 -22.66 -9.57
C GLU A 159 -3.44 -21.25 -9.12
N LEU A 160 -4.58 -20.77 -9.62
CA LEU A 160 -5.14 -19.47 -9.23
C LEU A 160 -5.91 -19.64 -7.91
N PHE A 161 -5.59 -18.80 -6.93
CA PHE A 161 -6.23 -18.81 -5.62
C PHE A 161 -7.02 -17.52 -5.37
N HIS A 162 -8.06 -17.63 -4.57
CA HIS A 162 -8.85 -16.48 -4.13
C HIS A 162 -8.06 -15.65 -3.10
N ALA A 163 -8.30 -14.35 -3.07
CA ALA A 163 -7.72 -13.48 -2.06
C ALA A 163 -8.13 -13.95 -0.65
N SER A 164 -7.16 -14.27 0.19
CA SER A 164 -7.35 -14.83 1.52
C SER A 164 -6.36 -14.23 2.51
N GLU A 165 -6.72 -14.24 3.80
CA GLU A 165 -5.84 -13.79 4.89
C GLU A 165 -4.66 -14.74 5.13
N GLU A 166 -4.77 -15.99 4.70
CA GLU A 166 -3.73 -17.02 4.92
C GLU A 166 -2.42 -16.74 4.19
N ASN A 167 -2.45 -15.93 3.13
CA ASN A 167 -1.30 -15.60 2.30
C ASN A 167 -0.74 -14.19 2.57
N GLU A 168 -1.13 -13.56 3.66
CA GLU A 168 -0.69 -12.20 3.98
C GLU A 168 0.71 -12.17 4.58
N THR A 169 1.50 -11.19 4.15
CA THR A 169 2.80 -10.86 4.76
C THR A 169 2.67 -9.57 5.55
N TYR A 170 2.88 -9.65 6.84
CA TYR A 170 2.83 -8.50 7.73
C TYR A 170 4.20 -7.83 7.83
N LEU A 171 4.20 -6.49 7.91
CA LEU A 171 5.42 -5.75 8.19
C LEU A 171 5.86 -6.00 9.63
N ASN A 172 7.17 -6.10 9.82
CA ASN A 172 7.76 -6.15 11.16
C ASN A 172 7.79 -4.74 11.75
N HIS A 173 7.16 -4.52 12.89
CA HIS A 173 7.17 -3.23 13.59
C HIS A 173 8.23 -3.14 14.70
N GLY A 174 9.00 -4.20 14.90
CA GLY A 174 10.13 -4.21 15.82
C GLY A 174 9.78 -4.50 17.27
N TYR A 175 8.54 -4.92 17.56
CA TYR A 175 8.10 -5.34 18.90
C TYR A 175 7.15 -6.54 18.80
N ASP A 176 6.78 -7.12 19.93
CA ASP A 176 5.84 -8.25 20.00
C ASP A 176 4.39 -7.76 19.94
N GLU A 177 3.81 -7.78 18.75
CA GLU A 177 2.43 -7.33 18.50
C GLU A 177 1.36 -8.29 19.03
N SER A 178 1.73 -9.53 19.39
CA SER A 178 0.78 -10.52 19.90
C SER A 178 0.19 -10.15 21.25
N LYS A 179 0.83 -9.21 21.98
CA LYS A 179 0.39 -8.77 23.31
C LYS A 179 -0.84 -7.85 23.28
N GLY A 180 -1.19 -7.26 22.16
CA GLY A 180 -2.16 -6.17 22.09
C GLY A 180 -1.64 -4.85 22.66
N LEU A 181 -2.25 -3.75 22.23
CA LEU A 181 -1.79 -2.39 22.60
C LEU A 181 -2.00 -2.04 24.07
N GLU A 182 -2.97 -2.66 24.71
CA GLU A 182 -3.28 -2.48 26.13
C GLU A 182 -2.23 -3.10 27.07
N ASN A 183 -1.39 -4.00 26.52
CA ASN A 183 -0.36 -4.71 27.28
C ASN A 183 1.06 -4.24 26.91
N LEU A 184 1.20 -3.11 26.23
CA LEU A 184 2.49 -2.54 25.88
C LEU A 184 3.33 -2.22 27.11
N THR A 185 4.60 -2.58 27.05
CA THR A 185 5.61 -2.23 28.04
C THR A 185 6.55 -1.15 27.52
N LEU A 186 7.30 -0.50 28.40
CA LEU A 186 8.33 0.44 27.98
C LEU A 186 9.40 -0.24 27.11
N GLU A 187 9.71 -1.50 27.36
CA GLU A 187 10.64 -2.29 26.55
C GLU A 187 10.14 -2.46 25.11
N ASP A 188 8.83 -2.65 24.90
CA ASP A 188 8.25 -2.75 23.56
C ASP A 188 8.42 -1.43 22.80
N LEU A 189 8.19 -0.29 23.44
CA LEU A 189 8.42 1.03 22.86
C LEU A 189 9.90 1.26 22.52
N GLN A 190 10.80 0.82 23.40
CA GLN A 190 12.24 0.92 23.16
C GLN A 190 12.69 0.03 21.99
N LYS A 191 12.17 -1.20 21.89
CA LYS A 191 12.44 -2.10 20.78
C LYS A 191 11.92 -1.54 19.46
N ALA A 192 10.69 -1.04 19.43
CA ALA A 192 10.11 -0.42 18.25
C ALA A 192 10.89 0.82 17.78
N ALA A 193 11.38 1.64 18.73
CA ALA A 193 12.21 2.78 18.43
C ALA A 193 13.60 2.35 17.88
N ALA A 194 14.23 1.36 18.50
CA ALA A 194 15.52 0.81 18.06
C ALA A 194 15.41 0.21 16.65
N TYR A 195 14.30 -0.46 16.34
CA TYR A 195 14.04 -0.99 15.00
C TYR A 195 13.85 0.09 13.94
N ARG A 196 13.57 1.32 14.35
CA ARG A 196 13.53 2.53 13.50
C ARG A 196 14.85 3.32 13.51
N GLY A 197 15.90 2.73 14.08
CA GLY A 197 17.21 3.36 14.20
C GLY A 197 17.30 4.43 15.29
N GLY A 198 16.33 4.50 16.21
CA GLY A 198 16.26 5.56 17.20
C GLY A 198 16.03 5.08 18.63
N LYS A 199 15.50 5.95 19.48
CA LYS A 199 15.26 5.69 20.91
C LYS A 199 13.90 6.20 21.35
N CYS A 200 13.27 5.49 22.29
CA CYS A 200 12.17 6.01 23.08
C CYS A 200 12.76 6.71 24.33
N LEU A 201 12.48 7.99 24.50
CA LEU A 201 12.96 8.79 25.63
C LEU A 201 11.92 8.91 26.76
N ALA A 202 10.78 8.22 26.66
CA ALA A 202 9.80 8.20 27.72
C ALA A 202 10.27 7.31 28.90
N GLU A 203 9.89 7.68 30.12
CA GLU A 203 10.20 6.92 31.35
C GLU A 203 9.16 5.83 31.63
N ALA A 204 7.97 5.94 31.03
CA ALA A 204 6.89 4.98 31.19
C ALA A 204 5.98 4.97 29.94
N VAL A 205 5.23 3.90 29.76
CA VAL A 205 4.15 3.84 28.75
C VAL A 205 3.06 4.83 29.17
N PRO A 206 2.59 5.73 28.29
CA PRO A 206 1.52 6.66 28.63
C PRO A 206 0.22 5.89 28.89
N ALA A 207 -0.60 6.39 29.81
CA ALA A 207 -1.91 5.80 30.12
C ALA A 207 -2.86 5.82 28.93
N ASP A 208 -2.67 6.78 28.01
CA ASP A 208 -3.38 6.88 26.74
C ASP A 208 -2.35 6.85 25.58
N ILE A 209 -2.42 5.83 24.74
CA ILE A 209 -1.50 5.63 23.60
C ILE A 209 -1.56 6.76 22.56
N TYR A 210 -2.58 7.62 22.60
CA TYR A 210 -2.71 8.81 21.75
C TYR A 210 -2.01 10.04 22.32
N THR A 211 -1.57 9.99 23.59
CA THR A 211 -0.77 11.06 24.19
C THR A 211 0.64 11.05 23.59
N PRO A 212 1.13 12.19 23.04
CA PRO A 212 2.48 12.27 22.51
C PRO A 212 3.56 12.06 23.56
N ILE A 213 4.51 11.17 23.27
CA ILE A 213 5.73 10.97 24.07
C ILE A 213 6.95 11.39 23.25
N THR A 214 8.11 11.43 23.88
CA THR A 214 9.34 11.91 23.26
C THR A 214 10.15 10.75 22.66
N TRP A 215 10.60 10.94 21.43
CA TRP A 215 11.44 10.01 20.67
C TRP A 215 12.69 10.72 20.17
N GLU A 216 13.72 9.95 19.83
CA GLU A 216 14.94 10.40 19.15
C GLU A 216 15.17 9.52 17.92
N CYS A 217 15.42 10.09 16.75
CA CYS A 217 15.75 9.34 15.54
C CYS A 217 17.27 9.07 15.42
N ALA A 218 17.66 8.33 14.37
CA ALA A 218 19.05 8.00 14.08
C ALA A 218 19.96 9.23 13.85
N ASP A 219 19.39 10.34 13.40
CA ASP A 219 20.10 11.61 13.15
C ASP A 219 20.13 12.53 14.39
N GLY A 220 19.58 12.06 15.53
CA GLY A 220 19.58 12.82 16.79
C GLY A 220 18.45 13.85 16.90
N HIS A 221 17.52 13.90 15.96
CA HIS A 221 16.34 14.75 16.10
C HIS A 221 15.44 14.26 17.23
N VAL A 222 15.05 15.16 18.13
CA VAL A 222 14.15 14.87 19.25
C VAL A 222 12.77 15.42 18.91
N PHE A 223 11.79 14.56 18.85
CA PHE A 223 10.43 14.88 18.41
C PHE A 223 9.37 14.25 19.31
N LYS A 224 8.12 14.69 19.18
CA LYS A 224 6.97 14.15 19.91
C LYS A 224 5.96 13.54 18.96
N LEU A 225 5.65 12.27 19.17
CA LEU A 225 4.56 11.54 18.53
C LEU A 225 3.87 10.63 19.54
N SER A 226 2.62 10.34 19.31
CA SER A 226 1.90 9.35 20.12
C SER A 226 2.39 7.93 19.80
N VAL A 227 2.23 7.03 20.77
CA VAL A 227 2.52 5.60 20.58
C VAL A 227 1.72 5.03 19.41
N ASN A 228 0.43 5.39 19.31
CA ASN A 228 -0.43 4.98 18.20
C ASN A 228 0.13 5.43 16.83
N ALA A 229 0.56 6.68 16.71
CA ALA A 229 1.10 7.20 15.45
C ALA A 229 2.38 6.45 15.01
N VAL A 230 3.23 6.08 15.96
CA VAL A 230 4.48 5.36 15.68
C VAL A 230 4.22 3.88 15.40
N LEU A 231 3.45 3.19 16.24
CA LEU A 231 3.31 1.73 16.16
C LEU A 231 2.27 1.30 15.13
N GLN A 232 1.17 2.01 15.00
CA GLN A 232 0.09 1.66 14.07
C GLN A 232 0.06 2.54 12.82
N GLY A 233 0.33 3.84 12.95
CA GLY A 233 0.35 4.76 11.82
C GLY A 233 1.63 4.72 10.97
N GLY A 234 2.68 4.05 11.45
CA GLY A 234 3.98 3.97 10.76
C GLY A 234 4.74 5.30 10.69
N HIS A 235 4.30 6.32 11.41
CA HIS A 235 4.97 7.62 11.45
C HIS A 235 6.27 7.56 12.24
N TRP A 236 7.23 8.37 11.84
CA TRP A 236 8.50 8.53 12.53
C TRP A 236 8.92 10.00 12.53
N CYS A 237 10.22 10.29 12.60
CA CYS A 237 10.76 11.63 12.73
C CYS A 237 10.28 12.59 11.62
N PRO A 238 9.52 13.64 11.92
CA PRO A 238 9.02 14.57 10.92
C PRO A 238 10.15 15.33 10.23
N GLU A 239 11.26 15.65 10.95
CA GLU A 239 12.37 16.40 10.39
C GLU A 239 13.14 15.61 9.33
N CYS A 240 13.26 14.29 9.48
CA CYS A 240 13.89 13.45 8.47
C CYS A 240 13.07 13.37 7.17
N TYR A 241 11.75 13.52 7.26
CA TYR A 241 10.86 13.43 6.09
C TYR A 241 10.56 14.79 5.45
N GLU A 242 10.79 15.90 6.16
CA GLU A 242 10.59 17.24 5.58
C GLU A 242 11.56 17.55 4.45
N SER A 243 12.80 17.09 4.55
CA SER A 243 13.83 17.30 3.53
C SER A 243 13.67 16.42 2.30
N THR A 244 12.58 15.73 2.17
CA THR A 244 12.10 14.90 1.06
C THR A 244 13.15 14.33 0.11
N TRP A 245 12.99 13.07 -0.26
CA TRP A 245 13.72 12.41 -1.35
C TRP A 245 15.09 11.84 -1.02
N HIS A 246 15.45 11.77 0.26
CA HIS A 246 16.60 11.01 0.76
C HIS A 246 16.19 9.64 1.30
N TYR A 247 15.35 8.93 0.55
CA TYR A 247 14.75 7.69 1.01
C TYR A 247 15.77 6.58 1.20
N ALA A 248 16.78 6.49 0.35
CA ALA A 248 17.87 5.53 0.52
C ALA A 248 18.65 5.79 1.81
N ASP A 249 18.93 7.06 2.15
CA ASP A 249 19.62 7.41 3.39
C ASP A 249 18.75 7.15 4.63
N ILE A 250 17.44 7.34 4.55
CA ILE A 250 16.50 6.98 5.61
C ILE A 250 16.51 5.45 5.80
N ALA A 251 16.44 4.68 4.72
CA ALA A 251 16.44 3.22 4.75
C ALA A 251 17.71 2.64 5.39
N LYS A 252 18.90 3.22 5.13
CA LYS A 252 20.16 2.81 5.75
C LYS A 252 20.13 2.89 7.28
N LYS A 253 19.37 3.83 7.83
CA LYS A 253 19.31 4.11 9.28
C LYS A 253 18.06 3.57 9.96
N ASN A 254 17.03 3.26 9.19
CA ASN A 254 15.72 2.86 9.68
C ASN A 254 15.29 1.51 9.06
N PRO A 255 15.54 0.37 9.74
CA PRO A 255 15.15 -0.96 9.26
C PRO A 255 13.64 -1.12 9.00
N PHE A 256 12.78 -0.45 9.76
CA PHE A 256 11.34 -0.46 9.50
C PHE A 256 11.02 0.11 8.12
N TYR A 257 11.66 1.20 7.73
CA TYR A 257 11.50 1.80 6.41
C TYR A 257 12.17 0.97 5.32
N ALA A 258 13.37 0.45 5.60
CA ALA A 258 14.17 -0.34 4.67
C ALA A 258 13.46 -1.59 4.16
N GLN A 259 12.63 -2.25 4.98
CA GLN A 259 11.92 -3.47 4.57
C GLN A 259 10.96 -3.23 3.40
N VAL A 260 10.52 -1.98 3.19
CA VAL A 260 9.65 -1.59 2.06
C VAL A 260 10.46 -0.97 0.92
N TRP A 261 11.44 -0.12 1.24
CA TRP A 261 12.20 0.64 0.26
C TRP A 261 13.27 -0.18 -0.45
N THR A 262 14.14 -0.83 0.32
CA THR A 262 15.35 -1.49 -0.20
C THR A 262 15.09 -2.58 -1.25
N PRO A 263 14.03 -3.42 -1.13
CA PRO A 263 13.78 -4.45 -2.13
C PRO A 263 13.57 -3.91 -3.55
N LEU A 264 13.01 -2.70 -3.69
CA LEU A 264 12.73 -2.07 -4.99
C LEU A 264 13.85 -1.15 -5.46
N HIS A 265 14.56 -0.50 -4.53
CA HIS A 265 15.42 0.64 -4.84
C HIS A 265 16.90 0.37 -4.54
N GLY A 266 17.22 -0.68 -3.76
CA GLY A 266 18.57 -0.93 -3.30
C GLY A 266 19.05 0.10 -2.26
N ASP A 267 20.35 0.02 -1.93
CA ASP A 267 20.92 0.81 -0.83
C ASP A 267 21.34 2.22 -1.25
N GLU A 268 21.44 2.51 -2.54
CA GLU A 268 21.99 3.77 -3.07
C GLU A 268 21.05 4.48 -4.05
N ASP A 269 19.85 3.94 -4.26
CA ASP A 269 18.89 4.51 -5.18
C ASP A 269 18.03 5.57 -4.47
N ASP A 270 18.29 6.84 -4.74
CA ASP A 270 17.47 7.94 -4.28
C ASP A 270 16.46 8.37 -5.36
N TYR A 271 15.23 8.55 -4.95
CA TYR A 271 14.17 8.99 -5.84
C TYR A 271 14.24 10.51 -5.98
N VAL A 272 14.61 11.00 -7.16
CA VAL A 272 14.56 12.43 -7.47
C VAL A 272 13.29 12.73 -8.26
N ILE A 273 12.33 13.41 -7.65
CA ILE A 273 11.17 13.94 -8.35
C ILE A 273 11.50 15.36 -8.81
N PRO A 274 11.36 15.66 -10.13
CA PRO A 274 11.53 17.01 -10.62
C PRO A 274 10.63 18.00 -9.87
N MET A 275 11.17 19.15 -9.48
CA MET A 275 10.47 20.15 -8.67
C MET A 275 9.19 20.69 -9.33
N GLU A 276 9.12 20.68 -10.65
CA GLU A 276 7.92 21.06 -11.40
C GLU A 276 6.72 20.15 -11.15
N PHE A 277 6.96 18.89 -10.75
CA PHE A 277 5.92 17.91 -10.40
C PHE A 277 5.73 17.77 -8.88
N SER A 278 6.50 18.52 -8.09
CA SER A 278 6.40 18.43 -6.64
C SER A 278 5.05 18.97 -6.14
N PRO A 279 4.28 18.18 -5.35
CA PRO A 279 3.06 18.67 -4.72
C PRO A 279 3.33 19.86 -3.80
N PHE A 280 4.54 20.02 -3.27
CA PHE A 280 4.95 21.16 -2.44
C PHE A 280 5.08 22.46 -3.25
N LYS A 281 5.52 22.40 -4.49
CA LYS A 281 5.51 23.57 -5.38
C LYS A 281 4.08 24.04 -5.62
N ILE A 282 3.18 23.11 -5.98
CA ILE A 282 1.77 23.39 -6.18
C ILE A 282 1.14 23.97 -4.91
N TRP A 283 1.48 23.40 -3.75
CA TRP A 283 0.98 23.86 -2.45
C TRP A 283 1.47 25.27 -2.10
N ASN A 284 2.74 25.57 -2.34
CA ASN A 284 3.30 26.90 -2.10
C ASN A 284 2.67 27.93 -3.03
N GLU A 285 2.50 27.61 -4.31
CA GLU A 285 1.80 28.47 -5.27
C GLU A 285 0.33 28.71 -4.88
N LEU A 286 -0.35 27.69 -4.34
CA LEU A 286 -1.70 27.82 -3.81
C LEU A 286 -1.76 28.67 -2.56
N LYS A 287 -0.82 28.51 -1.62
CA LYS A 287 -0.74 29.37 -0.42
C LYS A 287 -0.56 30.83 -0.79
N GLU A 288 0.36 31.14 -1.70
CA GLU A 288 0.55 32.51 -2.19
C GLU A 288 -0.71 33.08 -2.84
N LYS A 289 -1.43 32.29 -3.65
CA LYS A 289 -2.69 32.72 -4.29
C LYS A 289 -3.85 32.89 -3.33
N LEU A 290 -3.89 32.11 -2.25
CA LEU A 290 -4.96 32.13 -1.27
C LEU A 290 -4.67 33.02 -0.06
N CYS A 291 -3.47 33.66 -0.01
CA CYS A 291 -3.00 34.50 1.10
C CYS A 291 -3.05 33.75 2.47
N LEU A 292 -2.70 32.46 2.50
CA LEU A 292 -2.68 31.60 3.69
C LEU A 292 -1.34 31.59 4.38
#